data_632afc0d31ad28f829d06737f6b72dba
#
_entry.id   632afc0d31ad28f829d06737f6b72dba
#
_cell.length_a   1.000
_cell.length_b   1.000
_cell.length_c   1.000
_cell.angle_alpha   90.00
_cell.angle_beta   90.00
_cell.angle_gamma   90.00
#
_symmetry.space_group_name_H-M   'P 1'
#
loop_
_entity.id
_entity.type
_entity.pdbx_description
1 polymer ?
#
loop_
_entity_poly.entity_id
_entity_poly.type
_entity_poly.pdbx_seq_one_letter_code
_entity_poly.pdbx_strand_id
1 'polypeptide(L)'
;MSKKRIVFLVSGGGGTLRFVYYTVQKMNLPMEIVGILADRETSIKDFAERENIYYKKIFYKRSEPMQLQTELLGLLPDIIITNIHKIIDNMTLEMFPSKFINLHYSLLPSFAGYIGMETIEKAKEQNVGFIGATCHFVNEIVDEGIIIHQGCFAVDWEKDNEVVELIFKTACFVILGGICTVLNIKQSSIVSTKVNNKEIFFSPKLPITKLDFDLEFWEKIKV
;
A
#
# COMPACT_ATOMS: atom_id res chain seq x y z
N MET A 1 1.25 -21.24 -13.97
CA MET A 1 1.85 -20.88 -12.68
C MET A 1 0.73 -20.54 -11.71
N SER A 2 0.82 -20.92 -10.43
CA SER A 2 -0.15 -20.49 -9.42
C SER A 2 -0.04 -18.98 -9.21
N LYS A 3 -1.16 -18.30 -8.96
CA LYS A 3 -1.17 -16.89 -8.63
C LYS A 3 -0.47 -16.64 -7.29
N LYS A 4 0.20 -15.51 -7.16
CA LYS A 4 0.79 -15.05 -5.91
C LYS A 4 -0.28 -14.57 -4.96
N ARG A 5 -0.19 -14.94 -3.69
CA ARG A 5 -1.22 -14.77 -2.66
C ARG A 5 -0.94 -13.54 -1.81
N ILE A 6 -1.83 -12.57 -1.85
CA ILE A 6 -1.72 -11.28 -1.12
C ILE A 6 -2.73 -11.27 0.03
N VAL A 7 -2.28 -10.89 1.21
CA VAL A 7 -3.15 -10.58 2.35
C VAL A 7 -2.99 -9.10 2.70
N PHE A 8 -4.11 -8.42 2.95
CA PHE A 8 -4.12 -7.06 3.48
C PHE A 8 -4.56 -7.05 4.94
N LEU A 9 -3.78 -6.35 5.78
CA LEU A 9 -4.18 -5.96 7.12
C LEU A 9 -4.68 -4.53 7.04
N VAL A 10 -5.90 -4.23 7.53
CA VAL A 10 -6.52 -2.92 7.32
C VAL A 10 -7.15 -2.35 8.59
N SER A 11 -7.06 -1.01 8.75
CA SER A 11 -7.80 -0.25 9.77
C SER A 11 -8.80 0.74 9.18
N GLY A 12 -8.79 0.93 7.87
CA GLY A 12 -9.61 1.91 7.16
C GLY A 12 -10.41 1.33 6.00
N GLY A 13 -10.94 2.19 5.14
CA GLY A 13 -11.80 1.81 4.01
C GLY A 13 -11.11 1.08 2.84
N GLY A 14 -9.77 0.92 2.87
CA GLY A 14 -9.06 0.07 1.92
C GLY A 14 -8.87 0.65 0.52
N GLY A 15 -8.73 1.97 0.35
CA GLY A 15 -8.56 2.58 -0.96
C GLY A 15 -7.39 1.99 -1.77
N THR A 16 -6.21 1.82 -1.16
CA THR A 16 -5.04 1.19 -1.81
C THR A 16 -5.25 -0.29 -2.11
N LEU A 17 -5.98 -1.00 -1.25
CA LEU A 17 -6.39 -2.39 -1.49
C LEU A 17 -7.28 -2.51 -2.72
N ARG A 18 -8.32 -1.65 -2.82
CA ARG A 18 -9.23 -1.60 -3.98
C ARG A 18 -8.45 -1.29 -5.26
N PHE A 19 -7.50 -0.34 -5.17
CA PHE A 19 -6.61 -0.04 -6.30
C PHE A 19 -5.83 -1.27 -6.75
N VAL A 20 -5.18 -1.98 -5.85
CA VAL A 20 -4.43 -3.20 -6.17
C VAL A 20 -5.37 -4.26 -6.77
N TYR A 21 -6.53 -4.48 -6.18
CA TYR A 21 -7.51 -5.45 -6.65
C TYR A 21 -7.94 -5.19 -8.10
N TYR A 22 -8.43 -3.98 -8.40
CA TYR A 22 -8.89 -3.66 -9.75
C TYR A 22 -7.74 -3.60 -10.76
N THR A 23 -6.54 -3.19 -10.34
CA THR A 23 -5.36 -3.21 -11.21
C THR A 23 -4.93 -4.63 -11.56
N VAL A 24 -4.94 -5.53 -10.58
CA VAL A 24 -4.65 -6.96 -10.81
C VAL A 24 -5.59 -7.54 -11.85
N GLN A 25 -6.87 -7.23 -11.78
CA GLN A 25 -7.86 -7.68 -12.76
C GLN A 25 -7.66 -7.01 -14.13
N LYS A 26 -7.58 -5.67 -14.17
CA LYS A 26 -7.44 -4.89 -15.42
C LYS A 26 -6.19 -5.30 -16.20
N MET A 27 -5.09 -5.60 -15.53
CA MET A 27 -3.80 -5.94 -16.13
C MET A 27 -3.51 -7.44 -16.18
N ASN A 28 -4.44 -8.27 -15.71
CA ASN A 28 -4.28 -9.72 -15.61
C ASN A 28 -2.95 -10.14 -14.95
N LEU A 29 -2.61 -9.50 -13.82
CA LEU A 29 -1.37 -9.80 -13.10
C LEU A 29 -1.44 -11.19 -12.43
N PRO A 30 -0.33 -11.93 -12.35
CA PRO A 30 -0.31 -13.30 -11.80
C PRO A 30 -0.35 -13.30 -10.27
N MET A 31 -1.29 -12.55 -9.67
CA MET A 31 -1.50 -12.45 -8.23
C MET A 31 -2.98 -12.35 -7.89
N GLU A 32 -3.32 -12.57 -6.63
CA GLU A 32 -4.69 -12.47 -6.12
C GLU A 32 -4.70 -12.04 -4.66
N ILE A 33 -5.72 -11.28 -4.25
CA ILE A 33 -5.96 -10.96 -2.85
C ILE A 33 -6.77 -12.11 -2.24
N VAL A 34 -6.14 -12.88 -1.37
CA VAL A 34 -6.74 -14.08 -0.76
C VAL A 34 -7.36 -13.82 0.60
N GLY A 35 -7.09 -12.66 1.22
CA GLY A 35 -7.66 -12.33 2.51
C GLY A 35 -7.49 -10.86 2.89
N ILE A 36 -8.48 -10.38 3.62
CA ILE A 36 -8.53 -9.07 4.24
C ILE A 36 -8.77 -9.26 5.73
N LEU A 37 -7.80 -8.87 6.56
CA LEU A 37 -7.90 -8.94 8.01
C LEU A 37 -8.00 -7.53 8.57
N ALA A 38 -9.13 -7.20 9.23
CA ALA A 38 -9.39 -5.87 9.75
C ALA A 38 -9.32 -5.85 11.29
N ASP A 39 -8.69 -4.84 11.89
CA ASP A 39 -8.61 -4.68 13.35
C ASP A 39 -9.87 -4.02 13.94
N ARG A 40 -10.78 -3.56 13.10
CA ARG A 40 -12.04 -2.90 13.46
C ARG A 40 -13.08 -3.04 12.37
N GLU A 41 -14.32 -2.63 12.64
CA GLU A 41 -15.35 -2.52 11.59
C GLU A 41 -14.97 -1.43 10.60
N THR A 42 -15.08 -1.73 9.30
CA THR A 42 -14.78 -0.81 8.21
C THR A 42 -15.65 -1.12 6.99
N SER A 43 -15.84 -0.16 6.09
CA SER A 43 -16.57 -0.34 4.82
C SER A 43 -15.92 -1.35 3.86
N ILE A 44 -14.70 -1.82 4.15
CA ILE A 44 -14.03 -2.82 3.32
C ILE A 44 -14.70 -4.20 3.39
N LYS A 45 -15.50 -4.45 4.42
CA LYS A 45 -16.27 -5.69 4.57
C LYS A 45 -17.23 -5.89 3.38
N ASP A 46 -18.02 -4.86 3.06
CA ASP A 46 -18.99 -4.92 1.95
C ASP A 46 -18.28 -5.13 0.60
N PHE A 47 -17.09 -4.52 0.45
CA PHE A 47 -16.24 -4.77 -0.72
C PHE A 47 -15.77 -6.23 -0.78
N ALA A 48 -15.29 -6.77 0.32
CA ALA A 48 -14.82 -8.15 0.39
C ALA A 48 -15.94 -9.17 0.05
N GLU A 49 -17.14 -8.95 0.59
CA GLU A 49 -18.32 -9.76 0.32
C GLU A 49 -18.73 -9.70 -1.16
N ARG A 50 -18.77 -8.48 -1.75
CA ARG A 50 -19.11 -8.31 -3.17
C ARG A 50 -18.12 -8.97 -4.11
N GLU A 51 -16.82 -8.88 -3.80
CA GLU A 51 -15.76 -9.45 -4.63
C GLU A 51 -15.37 -10.89 -4.25
N ASN A 52 -16.13 -11.50 -3.32
CA ASN A 52 -15.90 -12.87 -2.82
C ASN A 52 -14.47 -13.11 -2.29
N ILE A 53 -13.95 -12.13 -1.55
CA ILE A 53 -12.63 -12.21 -0.89
C ILE A 53 -12.85 -12.59 0.58
N TYR A 54 -12.02 -13.51 1.11
CA TYR A 54 -12.07 -13.84 2.53
C TYR A 54 -11.87 -12.58 3.39
N TYR A 55 -12.81 -12.32 4.27
CA TYR A 55 -12.76 -11.20 5.22
C TYR A 55 -12.90 -11.72 6.64
N LYS A 56 -12.05 -11.20 7.53
CA LYS A 56 -12.21 -11.42 8.95
C LYS A 56 -11.82 -10.19 9.76
N LYS A 57 -12.70 -9.80 10.67
CA LYS A 57 -12.32 -8.89 11.75
C LYS A 57 -11.56 -9.68 12.79
N ILE A 58 -10.36 -9.22 13.11
CA ILE A 58 -9.47 -9.84 14.08
C ILE A 58 -9.31 -8.95 15.32
N PHE A 59 -9.19 -9.60 16.46
CA PHE A 59 -8.67 -8.95 17.64
C PHE A 59 -7.14 -9.10 17.63
N TYR A 60 -6.44 -7.97 17.55
CA TYR A 60 -4.99 -7.97 17.56
C TYR A 60 -4.43 -6.94 18.54
N LYS A 61 -3.58 -7.40 19.43
CA LYS A 61 -2.66 -6.61 20.23
C LYS A 61 -1.27 -7.21 20.07
N ARG A 62 -0.22 -6.37 20.18
CA ARG A 62 1.18 -6.81 20.12
C ARG A 62 1.50 -7.90 21.16
N SER A 63 0.82 -7.88 22.32
CA SER A 63 0.94 -8.89 23.38
C SER A 63 0.08 -10.14 23.16
N GLU A 64 -0.87 -10.11 22.22
CA GLU A 64 -1.84 -11.17 21.95
C GLU A 64 -1.97 -11.42 20.44
N PRO A 65 -0.90 -11.91 19.76
CA PRO A 65 -0.86 -11.97 18.30
C PRO A 65 -1.54 -13.23 17.71
N MET A 66 -1.93 -14.19 18.55
CA MET A 66 -2.29 -15.54 18.14
C MET A 66 -3.38 -15.60 17.06
N GLN A 67 -4.39 -14.70 17.13
CA GLN A 67 -5.45 -14.70 16.13
C GLN A 67 -4.93 -14.28 14.75
N LEU A 68 -4.10 -13.23 14.69
CA LEU A 68 -3.45 -12.80 13.45
C LEU A 68 -2.59 -13.92 12.86
N GLN A 69 -1.75 -14.54 13.68
CA GLN A 69 -0.87 -15.62 13.26
C GLN A 69 -1.65 -16.81 12.69
N THR A 70 -2.72 -17.24 13.36
CA THR A 70 -3.59 -18.33 12.91
C THR A 70 -4.22 -18.04 11.55
N GLU A 71 -4.75 -16.82 11.36
CA GLU A 71 -5.34 -16.41 10.07
C GLU A 71 -4.30 -16.39 8.95
N LEU A 72 -3.13 -15.82 9.20
CA LEU A 72 -2.06 -15.76 8.22
C LEU A 72 -1.54 -17.16 7.84
N LEU A 73 -1.42 -18.09 8.81
CA LEU A 73 -1.05 -19.47 8.52
C LEU A 73 -2.10 -20.18 7.66
N GLY A 74 -3.38 -19.94 7.90
CA GLY A 74 -4.46 -20.49 7.08
C GLY A 74 -4.52 -19.92 5.66
N LEU A 75 -4.21 -18.64 5.51
CA LEU A 75 -4.23 -17.95 4.23
C LEU A 75 -2.98 -18.17 3.38
N LEU A 76 -1.88 -18.64 3.94
CA LEU A 76 -0.62 -18.94 3.24
C LEU A 76 -0.17 -17.80 2.29
N PRO A 77 0.02 -16.56 2.76
CA PRO A 77 0.37 -15.43 1.91
C PRO A 77 1.80 -15.55 1.34
N ASP A 78 2.00 -15.09 0.12
CA ASP A 78 3.32 -14.77 -0.43
C ASP A 78 3.79 -13.39 0.07
N ILE A 79 2.85 -12.46 0.28
CA ILE A 79 3.10 -11.09 0.77
C ILE A 79 1.93 -10.60 1.65
N ILE A 80 2.25 -9.79 2.65
CA ILE A 80 1.30 -9.20 3.60
C ILE A 80 1.48 -7.69 3.61
N ILE A 81 0.41 -6.95 3.28
CA ILE A 81 0.41 -5.49 3.26
C ILE A 81 -0.15 -4.96 4.58
N THR A 82 0.64 -4.16 5.30
CA THR A 82 0.26 -3.60 6.59
C THR A 82 -0.35 -2.19 6.44
N ASN A 83 -1.64 -2.12 6.11
CA ASN A 83 -2.43 -0.87 6.17
C ASN A 83 -3.24 -0.81 7.48
N ILE A 84 -2.63 -1.23 8.58
CA ILE A 84 -3.24 -1.33 9.91
C ILE A 84 -2.56 -0.35 10.87
N HIS A 85 -3.35 0.30 11.74
CA HIS A 85 -2.83 1.22 12.77
C HIS A 85 -2.31 0.45 13.99
N LYS A 86 -1.57 -0.62 13.76
CA LYS A 86 -1.00 -1.48 14.79
C LYS A 86 0.44 -1.85 14.41
N ILE A 87 1.32 -1.88 15.38
CA ILE A 87 2.69 -2.37 15.20
C ILE A 87 2.66 -3.90 15.30
N ILE A 88 3.18 -4.56 14.28
CA ILE A 88 3.27 -6.03 14.25
C ILE A 88 4.33 -6.49 15.25
N ASP A 89 4.03 -7.53 16.00
CA ASP A 89 4.94 -8.12 16.97
C ASP A 89 6.08 -8.90 16.30
N ASN A 90 7.23 -8.99 16.99
CA ASN A 90 8.42 -9.60 16.42
C ASN A 90 8.24 -11.09 16.09
N MET A 91 7.51 -11.84 16.94
CA MET A 91 7.26 -13.25 16.69
C MET A 91 6.48 -13.46 15.38
N THR A 92 5.47 -12.62 15.13
CA THR A 92 4.71 -12.67 13.87
C THR A 92 5.60 -12.29 12.67
N LEU A 93 6.50 -11.30 12.80
CA LEU A 93 7.45 -10.96 11.74
C LEU A 93 8.41 -12.13 11.45
N GLU A 94 8.91 -12.81 12.47
CA GLU A 94 9.80 -13.97 12.35
C GLU A 94 9.11 -15.20 11.72
N MET A 95 7.81 -15.38 11.99
CA MET A 95 7.03 -16.47 11.37
C MET A 95 6.84 -16.28 9.86
N PHE A 96 6.90 -15.05 9.36
CA PHE A 96 6.68 -14.71 7.95
C PHE A 96 7.83 -13.82 7.44
N PRO A 97 9.07 -14.31 7.39
CA PRO A 97 10.24 -13.50 7.10
C PRO A 97 10.14 -12.88 5.69
N SER A 98 10.45 -11.59 5.60
CA SER A 98 10.43 -10.80 4.36
C SER A 98 9.09 -10.76 3.62
N LYS A 99 7.97 -11.05 4.30
CA LYS A 99 6.64 -11.01 3.69
C LYS A 99 5.84 -9.74 4.04
N PHE A 100 6.15 -9.07 5.13
CA PHE A 100 5.47 -7.85 5.52
C PHE A 100 6.04 -6.63 4.84
N ILE A 101 5.18 -5.89 4.14
CA ILE A 101 5.50 -4.58 3.58
C ILE A 101 4.50 -3.54 4.06
N ASN A 102 4.96 -2.30 4.21
CA ASN A 102 4.13 -1.16 4.59
C ASN A 102 4.18 -0.07 3.54
N LEU A 103 3.11 0.70 3.45
CA LEU A 103 3.02 1.91 2.65
C LEU A 103 2.99 3.12 3.57
N HIS A 104 3.98 3.99 3.43
CA HIS A 104 4.09 5.24 4.19
C HIS A 104 3.92 6.45 3.26
N TYR A 105 3.13 7.45 3.70
CA TYR A 105 2.79 8.62 2.89
C TYR A 105 3.83 9.75 2.96
N SER A 106 5.11 9.36 2.93
CA SER A 106 6.24 10.29 2.79
C SER A 106 7.41 9.63 2.06
N LEU A 107 8.40 10.43 1.72
CA LEU A 107 9.70 9.96 1.23
C LEU A 107 10.58 9.61 2.43
N LEU A 108 10.47 8.39 2.94
CA LEU A 108 11.31 7.94 4.05
C LEU A 108 12.80 8.13 3.74
N PRO A 109 13.62 8.56 4.74
CA PRO A 109 13.30 8.63 6.17
C PRO A 109 12.58 9.90 6.64
N SER A 110 12.23 10.83 5.73
CA SER A 110 11.48 12.03 6.12
C SER A 110 10.11 11.68 6.67
N PHE A 111 9.73 12.30 7.79
CA PHE A 111 8.42 12.12 8.43
C PHE A 111 8.12 10.68 8.87
N ALA A 112 9.14 9.89 9.22
CA ALA A 112 8.96 8.59 9.87
C ALA A 112 8.16 8.74 11.18
N GLY A 113 7.28 7.76 11.46
CA GLY A 113 6.44 7.74 12.67
C GLY A 113 5.14 8.55 12.60
N TYR A 114 4.95 9.42 11.58
CA TYR A 114 3.67 10.09 11.37
C TYR A 114 2.69 9.19 10.60
N ILE A 115 1.39 9.31 10.88
CA ILE A 115 0.38 8.40 10.34
C ILE A 115 -0.45 9.07 9.23
N GLY A 116 -0.54 8.41 8.08
CA GLY A 116 -1.45 8.80 6.99
C GLY A 116 -1.21 10.24 6.51
N MET A 117 -2.24 11.08 6.54
CA MET A 117 -2.19 12.44 6.01
C MET A 117 -1.45 13.46 6.91
N GLU A 118 -1.13 13.11 8.16
CA GLU A 118 -0.27 13.92 9.03
C GLU A 118 1.07 14.24 8.37
N THR A 119 1.62 13.30 7.61
CA THR A 119 2.88 13.49 6.88
C THR A 119 2.81 14.66 5.91
N ILE A 120 1.65 14.88 5.27
CA ILE A 120 1.44 15.96 4.30
C ILE A 120 1.32 17.30 5.02
N GLU A 121 0.60 17.34 6.14
CA GLU A 121 0.50 18.53 6.97
C GLU A 121 1.88 18.97 7.44
N LYS A 122 2.70 18.03 7.92
CA LYS A 122 4.09 18.32 8.32
C LYS A 122 4.97 18.76 7.16
N ALA A 123 4.82 18.17 5.99
CA ALA A 123 5.55 18.59 4.80
C ALA A 123 5.17 20.01 4.38
N LYS A 124 3.89 20.36 4.48
CA LYS A 124 3.39 21.72 4.21
C LYS A 124 3.92 22.75 5.23
N GLU A 125 3.86 22.41 6.53
CA GLU A 125 4.39 23.27 7.60
C GLU A 125 5.89 23.60 7.39
N GLN A 126 6.65 22.64 6.84
CA GLN A 126 8.08 22.81 6.57
C GLN A 126 8.38 23.30 5.15
N ASN A 127 7.36 23.63 4.37
CA ASN A 127 7.47 24.06 2.97
C ASN A 127 8.34 23.14 2.10
N VAL A 128 8.18 21.82 2.25
CA VAL A 128 8.93 20.80 1.51
C VAL A 128 8.50 20.85 0.04
N GLY A 129 9.47 20.93 -0.88
CA GLY A 129 9.20 21.06 -2.32
C GLY A 129 8.96 19.75 -3.06
N PHE A 130 9.33 18.59 -2.48
CA PHE A 130 9.07 17.27 -3.02
C PHE A 130 8.41 16.39 -1.97
N ILE A 131 7.27 15.82 -2.31
CA ILE A 131 6.56 14.85 -1.46
C ILE A 131 6.30 13.57 -2.24
N GLY A 132 5.91 12.51 -1.53
CA GLY A 132 5.69 11.22 -2.16
C GLY A 132 5.28 10.13 -1.17
N ALA A 133 5.44 8.90 -1.60
CA ALA A 133 5.16 7.73 -0.80
C ALA A 133 6.31 6.73 -0.85
N THR A 134 6.42 5.90 0.17
CA THR A 134 7.44 4.85 0.30
C THR A 134 6.77 3.52 0.62
N CYS A 135 7.09 2.49 -0.15
CA CYS A 135 6.87 1.10 0.21
C CYS A 135 8.17 0.53 0.77
N HIS A 136 8.12 -0.08 1.96
CA HIS A 136 9.28 -0.64 2.64
C HIS A 136 8.94 -1.96 3.31
N PHE A 137 9.94 -2.79 3.59
CA PHE A 137 9.76 -3.95 4.47
C PHE A 137 9.46 -3.50 5.90
N VAL A 138 8.61 -4.25 6.59
CA VAL A 138 8.35 -4.03 8.01
C VAL A 138 9.41 -4.75 8.83
N ASN A 139 9.96 -4.05 9.80
CA ASN A 139 10.87 -4.58 10.82
C ASN A 139 10.39 -4.17 12.23
N GLU A 140 11.22 -4.36 13.23
CA GLU A 140 10.91 -4.07 14.65
C GLU A 140 10.76 -2.58 14.95
N ILE A 141 11.38 -1.71 14.11
CA ILE A 141 11.38 -0.26 14.29
C ILE A 141 10.46 0.36 13.26
N VAL A 142 9.54 1.19 13.72
CA VAL A 142 8.52 1.81 12.85
C VAL A 142 9.18 2.65 11.76
N ASP A 143 8.80 2.41 10.51
CA ASP A 143 9.22 3.10 9.30
C ASP A 143 10.73 3.07 8.99
N GLU A 144 11.51 2.17 9.64
CA GLU A 144 12.96 2.01 9.40
C GLU A 144 13.33 0.76 8.58
N GLY A 145 12.35 0.05 8.04
CA GLY A 145 12.60 -1.10 7.19
C GLY A 145 13.22 -0.74 5.83
N ILE A 146 13.85 -1.71 5.20
CA ILE A 146 14.50 -1.52 3.88
C ILE A 146 13.48 -1.02 2.86
N ILE A 147 13.79 0.10 2.22
CA ILE A 147 12.96 0.70 1.17
C ILE A 147 12.94 -0.21 -0.05
N ILE A 148 11.73 -0.48 -0.56
CA ILE A 148 11.49 -1.32 -1.74
C ILE A 148 11.20 -0.45 -2.95
N HIS A 149 10.32 0.55 -2.79
CA HIS A 149 9.84 1.39 -3.87
C HIS A 149 9.43 2.76 -3.36
N GLN A 150 9.77 3.81 -4.09
CA GLN A 150 9.35 5.17 -3.80
C GLN A 150 8.77 5.84 -5.04
N GLY A 151 7.84 6.76 -4.83
CA GLY A 151 7.35 7.66 -5.86
C GLY A 151 7.26 9.08 -5.32
N CYS A 152 7.62 10.08 -6.12
CA CYS A 152 7.63 11.47 -5.70
C CYS A 152 7.16 12.41 -6.81
N PHE A 153 6.70 13.60 -6.39
CA PHE A 153 6.40 14.71 -7.29
C PHE A 153 6.71 16.04 -6.62
N ALA A 154 6.93 17.08 -7.44
CA ALA A 154 7.12 18.44 -6.96
C ALA A 154 5.76 19.06 -6.56
N VAL A 155 5.71 19.75 -5.42
CA VAL A 155 4.52 20.43 -4.91
C VAL A 155 4.74 21.93 -4.84
N ASP A 156 3.73 22.68 -5.23
CA ASP A 156 3.60 24.13 -5.01
C ASP A 156 2.40 24.34 -4.06
N TRP A 157 2.70 24.54 -2.79
CA TRP A 157 1.67 24.61 -1.74
C TRP A 157 0.67 25.76 -1.89
N GLU A 158 1.01 26.77 -2.68
CA GLU A 158 0.10 27.91 -2.96
C GLU A 158 -0.87 27.62 -4.10
N LYS A 159 -0.47 26.73 -5.05
CA LYS A 159 -1.22 26.47 -6.29
C LYS A 159 -1.85 25.09 -6.35
N ASP A 160 -1.25 24.12 -5.66
CA ASP A 160 -1.69 22.72 -5.77
C ASP A 160 -2.83 22.41 -4.79
N ASN A 161 -4.07 22.51 -5.28
CA ASN A 161 -5.27 22.20 -4.50
C ASN A 161 -5.57 20.72 -4.39
N GLU A 162 -4.92 19.86 -5.19
CA GLU A 162 -5.19 18.43 -5.32
C GLU A 162 -4.08 17.56 -4.71
N VAL A 163 -3.28 18.10 -3.79
CA VAL A 163 -2.13 17.40 -3.20
C VAL A 163 -2.54 16.07 -2.55
N VAL A 164 -3.68 16.04 -1.85
CA VAL A 164 -4.18 14.82 -1.19
C VAL A 164 -4.53 13.74 -2.20
N GLU A 165 -5.13 14.11 -3.32
CA GLU A 165 -5.45 13.16 -4.39
C GLU A 165 -4.17 12.66 -5.08
N LEU A 166 -3.24 13.55 -5.37
CA LEU A 166 -1.97 13.20 -6.00
C LEU A 166 -1.14 12.25 -5.14
N ILE A 167 -1.04 12.51 -3.82
CA ILE A 167 -0.31 11.63 -2.91
C ILE A 167 -0.99 10.27 -2.79
N PHE A 168 -2.31 10.22 -2.74
CA PHE A 168 -3.04 8.96 -2.73
C PHE A 168 -2.79 8.13 -4.00
N LYS A 169 -2.87 8.74 -5.18
CA LYS A 169 -2.57 8.07 -6.46
C LYS A 169 -1.11 7.63 -6.53
N THR A 170 -0.17 8.47 -6.07
CA THR A 170 1.25 8.11 -5.97
C THR A 170 1.44 6.90 -5.06
N ALA A 171 0.81 6.90 -3.90
CA ALA A 171 0.86 5.80 -2.94
C ALA A 171 0.28 4.49 -3.52
N CYS A 172 -0.79 4.58 -4.31
CA CYS A 172 -1.34 3.44 -5.05
C CYS A 172 -0.31 2.83 -6.02
N PHE A 173 0.41 3.66 -6.78
CA PHE A 173 1.46 3.18 -7.68
C PHE A 173 2.66 2.60 -6.92
N VAL A 174 3.06 3.25 -5.83
CA VAL A 174 4.18 2.83 -4.99
C VAL A 174 3.93 1.47 -4.34
N ILE A 175 2.75 1.24 -3.76
CA ILE A 175 2.44 -0.07 -3.18
C ILE A 175 2.38 -1.18 -4.24
N LEU A 176 1.82 -0.89 -5.42
CA LEU A 176 1.80 -1.83 -6.53
C LEU A 176 3.23 -2.16 -7.02
N GLY A 177 4.08 -1.14 -7.15
CA GLY A 177 5.49 -1.29 -7.47
C GLY A 177 6.24 -2.15 -6.45
N GLY A 178 6.00 -1.91 -5.17
CA GLY A 178 6.54 -2.70 -4.06
C GLY A 178 6.11 -4.16 -4.13
N ILE A 179 4.82 -4.43 -4.30
CA ILE A 179 4.28 -5.79 -4.46
C ILE A 179 4.94 -6.50 -5.65
N CYS A 180 4.97 -5.87 -6.82
CA CYS A 180 5.57 -6.45 -8.02
C CYS A 180 7.07 -6.73 -7.83
N THR A 181 7.79 -5.84 -7.15
CA THR A 181 9.23 -6.02 -6.85
C THR A 181 9.46 -7.22 -5.94
N VAL A 182 8.75 -7.30 -4.82
CA VAL A 182 8.89 -8.40 -3.85
C VAL A 182 8.48 -9.75 -4.45
N LEU A 183 7.41 -9.77 -5.21
CA LEU A 183 6.92 -11.00 -5.87
C LEU A 183 7.66 -11.33 -7.18
N ASN A 184 8.67 -10.53 -7.55
CA ASN A 184 9.45 -10.68 -8.78
C ASN A 184 8.58 -10.74 -10.05
N ILE A 185 7.53 -9.94 -10.09
CA ILE A 185 6.64 -9.80 -11.25
C ILE A 185 7.27 -8.77 -12.19
N LYS A 186 7.85 -9.26 -13.26
CA LYS A 186 8.53 -8.42 -14.28
C LYS A 186 7.56 -8.13 -15.42
N GLN A 187 7.29 -6.85 -15.62
CA GLN A 187 6.71 -6.31 -16.86
C GLN A 187 7.66 -5.23 -17.40
N SER A 188 7.35 -4.65 -18.55
CA SER A 188 8.07 -3.47 -18.99
C SER A 188 7.86 -2.33 -17.96
N SER A 189 8.90 -1.52 -17.72
CA SER A 189 8.93 -0.56 -16.60
C SER A 189 8.97 0.89 -17.07
N ILE A 190 8.39 1.80 -16.28
CA ILE A 190 8.42 3.25 -16.49
C ILE A 190 9.15 3.98 -15.36
N VAL A 191 9.82 5.07 -15.70
CA VAL A 191 10.54 5.94 -14.76
C VAL A 191 9.58 6.94 -14.12
N SER A 192 8.61 7.42 -14.90
CA SER A 192 7.62 8.42 -14.48
C SER A 192 6.29 8.22 -15.18
N THR A 193 5.25 8.84 -14.61
CA THR A 193 3.92 8.98 -15.22
C THR A 193 3.32 10.34 -14.90
N LYS A 194 2.33 10.77 -15.68
CA LYS A 194 1.59 12.00 -15.39
C LYS A 194 0.26 11.69 -14.74
N VAL A 195 -0.05 12.41 -13.68
CA VAL A 195 -1.35 12.41 -13.01
C VAL A 195 -1.75 13.85 -12.74
N ASN A 196 -2.94 14.27 -13.16
CA ASN A 196 -3.44 15.64 -12.98
C ASN A 196 -2.39 16.71 -13.40
N ASN A 197 -1.75 16.51 -14.57
CA ASN A 197 -0.65 17.35 -15.11
C ASN A 197 0.65 17.39 -14.28
N LYS A 198 0.74 16.68 -13.17
CA LYS A 198 1.98 16.52 -12.40
C LYS A 198 2.71 15.26 -12.83
N GLU A 199 4.04 15.36 -12.94
CA GLU A 199 4.88 14.21 -13.21
C GLU A 199 5.29 13.54 -11.90
N ILE A 200 5.01 12.24 -11.79
CA ILE A 200 5.38 11.40 -10.66
C ILE A 200 6.56 10.54 -11.09
N PHE A 201 7.67 10.61 -10.39
CA PHE A 201 8.87 9.81 -10.62
C PHE A 201 8.93 8.62 -9.69
N PHE A 202 9.51 7.51 -10.16
CA PHE A 202 9.61 6.27 -9.39
C PHE A 202 11.06 5.79 -9.27
N SER A 203 11.41 5.28 -8.08
CA SER A 203 12.68 4.59 -7.81
C SER A 203 12.43 3.37 -6.90
N PRO A 204 12.82 2.15 -7.36
CA PRO A 204 13.20 1.79 -8.73
C PRO A 204 12.08 2.10 -9.75
N LYS A 205 12.34 1.88 -11.05
CA LYS A 205 11.30 2.02 -12.08
C LYS A 205 10.07 1.19 -11.74
N LEU A 206 8.89 1.78 -11.93
CA LEU A 206 7.63 1.06 -11.71
C LEU A 206 7.51 -0.09 -12.73
N PRO A 207 7.38 -1.35 -12.30
CA PRO A 207 7.41 -2.51 -13.20
C PRO A 207 6.06 -2.75 -13.92
N ILE A 208 5.49 -1.69 -14.49
CA ILE A 208 4.19 -1.69 -15.20
C ILE A 208 4.23 -0.63 -16.31
N THR A 209 3.78 -0.96 -17.51
CA THR A 209 3.93 -0.08 -18.68
C THR A 209 2.77 0.84 -18.98
N LYS A 210 1.57 0.49 -18.61
CA LYS A 210 0.38 1.29 -18.94
C LYS A 210 -0.44 1.55 -17.68
N LEU A 211 -0.23 2.74 -17.12
CA LEU A 211 -1.08 3.29 -16.06
C LEU A 211 -2.24 4.08 -16.68
N ASP A 212 -2.99 3.43 -17.57
CA ASP A 212 -4.14 4.05 -18.22
C ASP A 212 -5.38 3.83 -17.33
N PHE A 213 -5.44 4.64 -16.26
CA PHE A 213 -6.53 4.66 -15.30
C PHE A 213 -7.39 5.88 -15.56
N ASP A 214 -8.55 5.67 -16.15
CA ASP A 214 -9.56 6.69 -16.40
C ASP A 214 -10.31 7.11 -15.12
N LEU A 215 -11.17 8.10 -15.25
CA LEU A 215 -11.98 8.59 -14.12
C LEU A 215 -12.86 7.47 -13.54
N GLU A 216 -13.45 6.62 -14.38
CA GLU A 216 -14.31 5.52 -13.93
C GLU A 216 -13.54 4.53 -13.04
N PHE A 217 -12.28 4.23 -13.39
CA PHE A 217 -11.41 3.41 -12.57
C PHE A 217 -11.17 4.02 -11.18
N TRP A 218 -10.85 5.32 -11.13
CA TRP A 218 -10.60 6.01 -9.86
C TRP A 218 -11.87 6.15 -9.00
N GLU A 219 -13.04 6.31 -9.61
CA GLU A 219 -14.32 6.32 -8.87
C GLU A 219 -14.61 4.98 -8.17
N LYS A 220 -14.26 3.84 -8.80
CA LYS A 220 -14.40 2.51 -8.16
C LYS A 220 -13.53 2.33 -6.92
N ILE A 221 -12.48 3.12 -6.78
CA ILE A 221 -11.52 3.03 -5.65
C ILE A 221 -11.94 3.92 -4.48
N LYS A 222 -12.72 4.96 -4.72
CA LYS A 222 -13.21 5.85 -3.67
C LYS A 222 -13.98 5.07 -2.60
N VAL A 223 -13.74 5.44 -1.36
CA VAL A 223 -14.30 4.79 -0.16
C VAL A 223 -15.51 5.56 0.33
#